data_03f6c8441dfa2692ae48c58da31a74c9
#
_entry.id   03f6c8441dfa2692ae48c58da31a74c9
#
_cell.length_a   1.000
_cell.length_b   1.000
_cell.length_c   1.000
_cell.angle_alpha   90.00
_cell.angle_beta   90.00
_cell.angle_gamma   90.00
#
_symmetry.space_group_name_H-M   'P 1'
#
loop_
_entity.id
_entity.type
_entity.pdbx_description
1 polymer ?
#
loop_
_entity_poly.entity_id
_entity_poly.type
_entity_poly.pdbx_seq_one_letter_code
_entity_poly.pdbx_strand_id
1 'polypeptide(L)'
;MGIYDHAFHFAGGGQRYVAELAQILQDRYDITYIVNKDISLEKYREWFDIDLSKCKLKIIKIPFFEERGIYIIDECMIIHQDENPFDVIKNESINYDIFINANMLTKVRPLSSLSAFICHFPDKDRGKFFNVERYDYVITNSSYTTHWLKQKWGLDCTLRLYPPVNMFNDTSDLGEKDKMILSVARFETGGSKKQLEMIDTFLDLCKKDKRLKKEWKLILAGGTPKVNPYYDKVKQRAKRVSNIEIRANLNNYEIKQLYSKASIFWHACGLNEIDPRLIEHFGMTTVEAMQNYCVPVVIDGGGQREIVEHGISGFRFTSKEELKSYTLKLINDDYLREKMAKNAYNRSKKFTKEEFEKIALEFFSDIENRLRGGEPMEVNS
;
A
#
# COMPACT_ATOMS: atom_id res chain seq x y z
N MET A 1 8.46 -21.29 -9.93
CA MET A 1 8.58 -20.19 -8.94
C MET A 1 7.68 -20.46 -7.75
N GLY A 2 8.17 -20.31 -6.51
CA GLY A 2 7.38 -20.39 -5.29
C GLY A 2 7.19 -18.99 -4.68
N ILE A 3 5.96 -18.59 -4.37
CA ILE A 3 5.64 -17.32 -3.69
C ILE A 3 5.03 -17.65 -2.33
N TYR A 4 5.74 -17.36 -1.26
CA TYR A 4 5.24 -17.58 0.09
C TYR A 4 4.58 -16.33 0.64
N ASP A 5 3.28 -16.41 0.92
CA ASP A 5 2.49 -15.36 1.56
C ASP A 5 1.59 -15.93 2.67
N HIS A 6 2.01 -15.77 3.92
CA HIS A 6 1.27 -16.23 5.09
C HIS A 6 -0.05 -15.48 5.31
N ALA A 7 -0.18 -14.28 4.77
CA ALA A 7 -1.33 -13.41 4.93
C ALA A 7 -2.20 -13.32 3.66
N PHE A 8 -2.01 -14.23 2.71
CA PHE A 8 -2.71 -14.26 1.43
C PHE A 8 -4.25 -14.26 1.53
N HIS A 9 -4.80 -14.70 2.66
CA HIS A 9 -6.23 -14.70 2.94
C HIS A 9 -6.81 -13.33 3.37
N PHE A 10 -5.98 -12.28 3.43
CA PHE A 10 -6.43 -10.91 3.72
C PHE A 10 -6.43 -10.05 2.46
N ALA A 11 -7.45 -9.20 2.31
CA ALA A 11 -7.48 -8.19 1.26
C ALA A 11 -6.74 -6.92 1.70
N GLY A 12 -5.44 -6.83 1.42
CA GLY A 12 -4.59 -5.71 1.79
C GLY A 12 -3.73 -5.20 0.64
N GLY A 13 -3.11 -4.01 0.81
CA GLY A 13 -2.23 -3.43 -0.21
C GLY A 13 -1.00 -4.28 -0.51
N GLY A 14 -0.41 -4.93 0.50
CA GLY A 14 0.72 -5.84 0.33
C GLY A 14 0.34 -7.08 -0.50
N GLN A 15 -0.81 -7.69 -0.21
CA GLN A 15 -1.32 -8.84 -0.97
C GLN A 15 -1.65 -8.45 -2.42
N ARG A 16 -2.29 -7.28 -2.63
CA ARG A 16 -2.55 -6.75 -3.97
C ARG A 16 -1.25 -6.58 -4.75
N TYR A 17 -0.22 -5.99 -4.14
CA TYR A 17 1.10 -5.79 -4.75
C TYR A 17 1.69 -7.11 -5.27
N VAL A 18 1.69 -8.15 -4.45
CA VAL A 18 2.25 -9.46 -4.80
C VAL A 18 1.39 -10.18 -5.84
N ALA A 19 0.08 -10.04 -5.75
CA ALA A 19 -0.84 -10.64 -6.71
C ALA A 19 -0.71 -10.00 -8.11
N GLU A 20 -0.53 -8.69 -8.20
CA GLU A 20 -0.22 -7.99 -9.47
C GLU A 20 1.11 -8.50 -10.06
N LEU A 21 2.13 -8.70 -9.22
CA LEU A 21 3.39 -9.28 -9.67
C LEU A 21 3.20 -10.70 -10.21
N ALA A 22 2.45 -11.54 -9.50
CA ALA A 22 2.17 -12.91 -9.94
C ALA A 22 1.33 -12.95 -11.22
N GLN A 23 0.34 -12.06 -11.37
CA GLN A 23 -0.45 -11.93 -12.60
C GLN A 23 0.44 -11.66 -13.82
N ILE A 24 1.42 -10.77 -13.67
CA ILE A 24 2.37 -10.43 -14.75
C ILE A 24 3.29 -11.62 -15.08
N LEU A 25 3.71 -12.36 -14.08
CA LEU A 25 4.70 -13.41 -14.22
C LEU A 25 4.12 -14.79 -14.56
N GLN A 26 2.81 -15.05 -14.35
CA GLN A 26 2.21 -16.36 -14.54
C GLN A 26 2.21 -16.88 -16.00
N ASP A 27 2.47 -16.00 -16.97
CA ASP A 27 2.62 -16.40 -18.39
C ASP A 27 4.04 -16.87 -18.71
N ARG A 28 5.01 -16.56 -17.84
CA ARG A 28 6.43 -16.92 -18.02
C ARG A 28 6.90 -18.00 -17.06
N TYR A 29 6.25 -18.12 -15.90
CA TYR A 29 6.64 -19.03 -14.82
C TYR A 29 5.48 -19.90 -14.36
N ASP A 30 5.82 -21.15 -14.03
CA ASP A 30 4.94 -22.05 -13.28
C ASP A 30 4.92 -21.60 -11.83
N ILE A 31 3.91 -20.81 -11.42
CA ILE A 31 3.84 -20.17 -10.11
C ILE A 31 3.02 -21.03 -9.13
N THR A 32 3.60 -21.30 -7.96
CA THR A 32 2.92 -21.89 -6.83
C THR A 32 2.87 -20.90 -5.66
N TYR A 33 1.68 -20.46 -5.29
CA TYR A 33 1.47 -19.77 -4.01
C TYR A 33 1.53 -20.76 -2.87
N ILE A 34 2.43 -20.48 -1.92
CA ILE A 34 2.57 -21.23 -0.67
C ILE A 34 1.90 -20.41 0.42
N VAL A 35 0.86 -20.96 1.03
CA VAL A 35 0.01 -20.27 2.00
C VAL A 35 -0.21 -21.13 3.25
N ASN A 36 -0.58 -20.50 4.36
CA ASN A 36 -0.85 -21.25 5.60
C ASN A 36 -2.34 -21.57 5.77
N LYS A 37 -3.22 -20.95 5.00
CA LYS A 37 -4.66 -21.11 5.06
C LYS A 37 -5.24 -21.23 3.67
N ASP A 38 -6.22 -22.11 3.53
CA ASP A 38 -6.96 -22.27 2.28
C ASP A 38 -7.75 -21.04 1.91
N ILE A 39 -7.63 -20.63 0.64
CA ILE A 39 -8.38 -19.54 0.04
C ILE A 39 -8.46 -19.74 -1.48
N SER A 40 -9.62 -19.49 -2.07
CA SER A 40 -9.74 -19.50 -3.53
C SER A 40 -8.98 -18.34 -4.17
N LEU A 41 -8.17 -18.64 -5.19
CA LEU A 41 -7.49 -17.62 -6.01
C LEU A 41 -8.49 -16.69 -6.71
N GLU A 42 -9.71 -17.16 -7.01
CA GLU A 42 -10.80 -16.39 -7.61
C GLU A 42 -11.18 -15.15 -6.78
N LYS A 43 -10.95 -15.18 -5.46
CA LYS A 43 -11.21 -14.00 -4.61
C LYS A 43 -10.36 -12.80 -4.97
N TYR A 44 -9.20 -13.00 -5.58
CA TYR A 44 -8.35 -11.87 -6.02
C TYR A 44 -8.95 -11.16 -7.23
N ARG A 45 -9.69 -11.88 -8.10
CA ARG A 45 -10.49 -11.27 -9.16
C ARG A 45 -11.64 -10.44 -8.57
N GLU A 46 -12.34 -10.97 -7.56
CA GLU A 46 -13.42 -10.23 -6.90
C GLU A 46 -12.93 -8.99 -6.15
N TRP A 47 -11.80 -9.11 -5.43
CA TRP A 47 -11.28 -8.02 -4.59
C TRP A 47 -10.56 -6.93 -5.36
N PHE A 48 -9.76 -7.32 -6.35
CA PHE A 48 -8.78 -6.43 -6.97
C PHE A 48 -8.80 -6.44 -8.49
N ASP A 49 -9.65 -7.24 -9.11
CA ASP A 49 -9.66 -7.48 -10.56
C ASP A 49 -8.32 -8.06 -11.07
N ILE A 50 -7.75 -9.00 -10.31
CA ILE A 50 -6.47 -9.66 -10.59
C ILE A 50 -6.73 -11.12 -10.94
N ASP A 51 -6.25 -11.55 -12.11
CA ASP A 51 -6.34 -12.93 -12.58
C ASP A 51 -5.11 -13.75 -12.15
N LEU A 52 -5.34 -14.77 -11.33
CA LEU A 52 -4.34 -15.75 -10.89
C LEU A 52 -4.66 -17.16 -11.39
N SER A 53 -5.43 -17.30 -12.46
CA SER A 53 -5.96 -18.58 -12.93
C SER A 53 -4.86 -19.58 -13.36
N LYS A 54 -3.65 -19.13 -13.73
CA LYS A 54 -2.51 -19.99 -14.07
C LYS A 54 -1.64 -20.34 -12.87
N CYS A 55 -1.88 -19.71 -11.69
CA CYS A 55 -1.14 -20.01 -10.47
C CYS A 55 -1.72 -21.26 -9.77
N LYS A 56 -0.85 -22.01 -9.11
CA LYS A 56 -1.19 -23.13 -8.24
C LYS A 56 -1.22 -22.66 -6.79
N LEU A 57 -2.01 -23.33 -5.95
CA LEU A 57 -2.04 -23.09 -4.51
C LEU A 57 -1.51 -24.31 -3.76
N LYS A 58 -0.59 -24.10 -2.83
CA LYS A 58 -0.08 -25.12 -1.92
C LYS A 58 -0.23 -24.66 -0.49
N ILE A 59 -0.97 -25.42 0.31
CA ILE A 59 -1.19 -25.13 1.71
C ILE A 59 -0.11 -25.82 2.54
N ILE A 60 0.66 -25.04 3.30
CA ILE A 60 1.65 -25.53 4.25
C ILE A 60 1.35 -24.92 5.60
N LYS A 61 0.95 -25.76 6.52
CA LYS A 61 0.71 -25.36 7.90
C LYS A 61 2.01 -25.41 8.68
N ILE A 62 2.22 -24.42 9.53
CA ILE A 62 3.38 -24.38 10.42
C ILE A 62 2.94 -24.98 11.76
N PRO A 63 3.45 -26.18 12.17
CA PRO A 63 2.94 -26.92 13.32
C PRO A 63 2.89 -26.07 14.60
N PHE A 64 3.91 -25.26 14.86
CA PHE A 64 3.97 -24.37 16.01
C PHE A 64 2.73 -23.49 16.20
N PHE A 65 2.22 -22.91 15.12
CA PHE A 65 1.05 -22.03 15.16
C PHE A 65 -0.26 -22.82 15.15
N GLU A 66 -0.32 -23.89 14.37
CA GLU A 66 -1.51 -24.71 14.25
C GLU A 66 -1.90 -25.43 15.54
N GLU A 67 -0.94 -26.09 16.20
CA GLU A 67 -1.14 -26.78 17.48
C GLU A 67 -1.61 -25.84 18.61
N ARG A 68 -1.31 -24.55 18.48
CA ARG A 68 -1.73 -23.50 19.43
C ARG A 68 -3.00 -22.77 19.01
N GLY A 69 -3.64 -23.18 17.92
CA GLY A 69 -4.82 -22.51 17.38
C GLY A 69 -4.59 -21.06 16.94
N ILE A 70 -3.34 -20.72 16.58
CA ILE A 70 -2.98 -19.36 16.17
C ILE A 70 -3.22 -19.17 14.68
N TYR A 71 -4.19 -18.35 14.35
CA TYR A 71 -4.58 -18.10 12.94
C TYR A 71 -3.82 -16.96 12.27
N ILE A 72 -3.27 -16.04 13.05
CA ILE A 72 -2.45 -14.91 12.54
C ILE A 72 -1.01 -15.22 12.92
N ILE A 73 -0.17 -15.47 11.91
CA ILE A 73 1.23 -15.76 12.13
C ILE A 73 1.96 -14.47 12.52
N ASP A 74 2.52 -14.48 13.72
CA ASP A 74 3.41 -13.42 14.19
C ASP A 74 4.77 -14.04 14.57
N GLU A 75 5.81 -13.65 13.85
CA GLU A 75 7.16 -14.15 14.09
C GLU A 75 7.75 -13.74 15.45
N CYS A 76 7.18 -12.76 16.14
CA CYS A 76 7.60 -12.40 17.50
C CYS A 76 7.30 -13.52 18.52
N MET A 77 6.34 -14.40 18.23
CA MET A 77 5.97 -15.50 19.11
C MET A 77 7.01 -16.62 19.20
N ILE A 78 7.96 -16.67 18.26
CA ILE A 78 8.94 -17.76 18.17
C ILE A 78 10.33 -17.40 18.73
N ILE A 79 10.52 -16.21 19.25
CA ILE A 79 11.85 -15.73 19.71
C ILE A 79 12.48 -16.58 20.81
N HIS A 80 11.65 -17.30 21.58
CA HIS A 80 12.08 -18.19 22.67
C HIS A 80 12.22 -19.66 22.25
N GLN A 81 11.94 -19.99 20.97
CA GLN A 81 12.07 -21.36 20.48
C GLN A 81 13.56 -21.68 20.22
N ASP A 82 13.97 -22.94 20.47
CA ASP A 82 15.32 -23.40 20.16
C ASP A 82 15.50 -23.66 18.67
N GLU A 83 14.48 -24.20 18.05
CA GLU A 83 14.42 -24.45 16.60
C GLU A 83 13.50 -23.42 15.92
N ASN A 84 13.78 -23.14 14.65
CA ASN A 84 12.96 -22.20 13.87
C ASN A 84 11.70 -22.87 13.31
N PRO A 85 10.49 -22.55 13.80
CA PRO A 85 9.27 -23.15 13.29
C PRO A 85 9.02 -22.92 11.79
N PHE A 86 9.67 -21.91 11.20
CA PHE A 86 9.57 -21.65 9.76
C PHE A 86 10.47 -22.55 8.89
N ASP A 87 11.21 -23.50 9.48
CA ASP A 87 12.03 -24.43 8.71
C ASP A 87 11.21 -25.35 7.81
N VAL A 88 9.92 -25.52 8.07
CA VAL A 88 9.01 -26.17 7.13
C VAL A 88 8.92 -25.43 5.80
N ILE A 89 8.89 -24.10 5.83
CA ILE A 89 8.87 -23.23 4.62
C ILE A 89 10.27 -23.18 3.99
N LYS A 90 11.35 -23.15 4.78
CA LYS A 90 12.72 -23.29 4.29
C LYS A 90 12.86 -24.58 3.45
N ASN A 91 12.43 -25.72 3.98
CA ASN A 91 12.53 -27.00 3.32
C ASN A 91 11.66 -27.05 2.05
N GLU A 92 10.51 -26.41 2.06
CA GLU A 92 9.67 -26.29 0.86
C GLU A 92 10.34 -25.46 -0.23
N SER A 93 11.06 -24.39 0.13
CA SER A 93 11.66 -23.45 -0.84
C SER A 93 12.67 -24.12 -1.80
N ILE A 94 13.26 -25.27 -1.43
CA ILE A 94 14.22 -26.03 -2.26
C ILE A 94 13.57 -26.57 -3.55
N ASN A 95 12.25 -26.70 -3.58
CA ASN A 95 11.51 -27.24 -4.72
C ASN A 95 11.32 -26.23 -5.86
N TYR A 96 11.84 -25.03 -5.71
CA TYR A 96 11.66 -23.94 -6.68
C TYR A 96 13.00 -23.36 -7.12
N ASP A 97 13.13 -23.03 -8.40
CA ASP A 97 14.30 -22.31 -8.91
C ASP A 97 14.36 -20.89 -8.36
N ILE A 98 13.18 -20.26 -8.23
CA ILE A 98 13.01 -18.92 -7.65
C ILE A 98 12.03 -19.00 -6.49
N PHE A 99 12.40 -18.49 -5.32
CA PHE A 99 11.52 -18.39 -4.16
C PHE A 99 11.36 -16.93 -3.74
N ILE A 100 10.11 -16.47 -3.63
CA ILE A 100 9.77 -15.11 -3.21
C ILE A 100 9.09 -15.17 -1.83
N ASN A 101 9.68 -14.53 -0.83
CA ASN A 101 9.03 -14.25 0.45
C ASN A 101 8.28 -12.92 0.32
N ALA A 102 6.96 -12.99 0.22
CA ALA A 102 6.14 -11.89 -0.21
C ALA A 102 5.63 -10.98 0.92
N ASN A 103 5.68 -11.43 2.17
CA ASN A 103 4.95 -10.75 3.24
C ASN A 103 5.70 -10.68 4.57
N MET A 104 6.89 -10.12 4.56
CA MET A 104 7.60 -9.62 5.74
C MET A 104 7.96 -10.66 6.83
N LEU A 105 7.92 -11.97 6.57
CA LEU A 105 8.41 -12.96 7.54
C LEU A 105 9.93 -13.08 7.47
N THR A 106 10.62 -12.36 8.36
CA THR A 106 12.09 -12.22 8.37
C THR A 106 12.81 -13.51 8.80
N LYS A 107 12.08 -14.49 9.35
CA LYS A 107 12.64 -15.74 9.91
C LYS A 107 12.67 -16.90 8.89
N VAL A 108 12.12 -16.70 7.70
CA VAL A 108 12.17 -17.71 6.64
C VAL A 108 13.52 -17.64 5.94
N ARG A 109 14.27 -18.74 5.95
CA ARG A 109 15.53 -18.91 5.20
C ARG A 109 15.23 -19.55 3.85
N PRO A 110 15.64 -18.98 2.70
CA PRO A 110 15.47 -19.63 1.41
C PRO A 110 16.54 -20.71 1.17
N LEU A 111 16.18 -21.77 0.44
CA LEU A 111 17.10 -22.81 -0.08
C LEU A 111 16.95 -23.01 -1.59
N SER A 112 16.15 -22.18 -2.26
CA SER A 112 16.02 -22.14 -3.72
C SER A 112 17.31 -21.69 -4.38
N SER A 113 17.44 -21.90 -5.70
CA SER A 113 18.61 -21.44 -6.47
C SER A 113 18.76 -19.93 -6.45
N LEU A 114 17.64 -19.19 -6.57
CA LEU A 114 17.57 -17.74 -6.36
C LEU A 114 16.38 -17.38 -5.46
N SER A 115 16.52 -16.29 -4.75
CA SER A 115 15.52 -15.88 -3.76
C SER A 115 15.32 -14.36 -3.69
N ALA A 116 14.08 -13.93 -3.49
CA ALA A 116 13.74 -12.53 -3.29
C ALA A 116 12.90 -12.32 -2.03
N PHE A 117 13.19 -11.24 -1.32
CA PHE A 117 12.42 -10.78 -0.17
C PHE A 117 11.73 -9.47 -0.51
N ILE A 118 10.40 -9.43 -0.41
CA ILE A 118 9.62 -8.19 -0.60
C ILE A 118 9.45 -7.50 0.74
N CYS A 119 10.09 -6.35 0.90
CA CYS A 119 10.04 -5.53 2.08
C CYS A 119 9.00 -4.40 1.90
N HIS A 120 7.85 -4.53 2.54
CA HIS A 120 6.85 -3.47 2.57
C HIS A 120 7.21 -2.37 3.55
N PHE A 121 7.81 -2.73 4.69
CA PHE A 121 8.46 -1.85 5.66
C PHE A 121 9.19 -2.70 6.72
N PRO A 122 10.43 -2.34 7.13
CA PRO A 122 11.19 -3.11 8.13
C PRO A 122 10.69 -2.78 9.55
N ASP A 123 9.50 -3.26 9.91
CA ASP A 123 8.83 -2.94 11.18
C ASP A 123 9.40 -3.69 12.39
N LYS A 124 10.08 -4.83 12.14
CA LYS A 124 10.65 -5.71 13.18
C LYS A 124 12.14 -5.55 13.33
N ASP A 125 12.65 -5.87 14.51
CA ASP A 125 14.08 -5.85 14.77
C ASP A 125 14.76 -7.15 14.30
N ARG A 126 16.04 -7.04 13.99
CA ARG A 126 16.90 -8.22 13.79
C ARG A 126 16.99 -8.98 15.10
N GLY A 127 16.60 -10.21 15.12
CA GLY A 127 16.63 -11.04 16.31
C GLY A 127 16.94 -12.49 15.95
N LYS A 128 16.65 -13.42 16.87
CA LYS A 128 16.84 -14.85 16.62
C LYS A 128 16.17 -15.26 15.31
N PHE A 129 16.85 -16.05 14.50
CA PHE A 129 16.43 -16.54 13.20
C PHE A 129 16.25 -15.47 12.09
N PHE A 130 16.79 -14.28 12.23
CA PHE A 130 16.75 -13.29 11.14
C PHE A 130 17.50 -13.82 9.91
N ASN A 131 16.86 -13.83 8.75
CA ASN A 131 17.38 -14.43 7.53
C ASN A 131 17.28 -13.54 6.29
N VAL A 132 16.83 -12.29 6.40
CA VAL A 132 16.64 -11.41 5.20
C VAL A 132 17.96 -11.19 4.46
N GLU A 133 19.10 -11.19 5.16
CA GLU A 133 20.46 -11.11 4.60
C GLU A 133 20.88 -12.35 3.76
N ARG A 134 20.06 -13.41 3.77
CA ARG A 134 20.29 -14.65 3.00
C ARG A 134 19.59 -14.66 1.65
N TYR A 135 18.75 -13.65 1.39
CA TYR A 135 18.08 -13.51 0.10
C TYR A 135 19.04 -12.85 -0.90
N ASP A 136 18.99 -13.32 -2.16
CA ASP A 136 19.78 -12.76 -3.25
C ASP A 136 19.32 -11.36 -3.63
N TYR A 137 18.02 -11.11 -3.46
CA TYR A 137 17.39 -9.83 -3.80
C TYR A 137 16.49 -9.34 -2.68
N VAL A 138 16.56 -8.04 -2.40
CA VAL A 138 15.61 -7.35 -1.51
C VAL A 138 14.88 -6.28 -2.32
N ILE A 139 13.57 -6.44 -2.44
CA ILE A 139 12.69 -5.54 -3.20
C ILE A 139 11.94 -4.64 -2.21
N THR A 140 11.95 -3.32 -2.43
CA THR A 140 11.20 -2.36 -1.61
C THR A 140 10.12 -1.67 -2.44
N ASN A 141 9.07 -1.19 -1.76
CA ASN A 141 7.92 -0.54 -2.38
C ASN A 141 8.01 0.99 -2.46
N SER A 142 9.07 1.61 -1.90
CA SER A 142 9.26 3.06 -1.88
C SER A 142 10.68 3.44 -1.46
N SER A 143 11.12 4.67 -1.74
CA SER A 143 12.37 5.22 -1.22
C SER A 143 12.34 5.33 0.31
N TYR A 144 11.16 5.59 0.88
CA TYR A 144 10.98 5.61 2.33
C TYR A 144 11.29 4.25 2.95
N THR A 145 10.73 3.17 2.39
CA THR A 145 11.04 1.80 2.83
C THR A 145 12.52 1.44 2.61
N THR A 146 13.10 1.83 1.46
CA THR A 146 14.53 1.64 1.17
C THR A 146 15.41 2.32 2.24
N HIS A 147 15.12 3.56 2.59
CA HIS A 147 15.84 4.28 3.64
C HIS A 147 15.79 3.53 4.98
N TRP A 148 14.59 3.10 5.42
CA TRP A 148 14.45 2.40 6.69
C TRP A 148 15.01 0.98 6.67
N LEU A 149 15.01 0.29 5.52
CA LEU A 149 15.70 -0.98 5.32
C LEU A 149 17.19 -0.84 5.68
N LYS A 150 17.84 0.20 5.17
CA LYS A 150 19.25 0.50 5.47
C LYS A 150 19.45 0.89 6.93
N GLN A 151 18.60 1.76 7.48
CA GLN A 151 18.71 2.25 8.85
C GLN A 151 18.48 1.16 9.90
N LYS A 152 17.45 0.32 9.72
CA LYS A 152 17.09 -0.69 10.73
C LYS A 152 17.81 -2.02 10.56
N TRP A 153 18.01 -2.47 9.33
CA TRP A 153 18.60 -3.78 9.07
C TRP A 153 20.00 -3.74 8.48
N GLY A 154 20.51 -2.57 8.09
CA GLY A 154 21.83 -2.41 7.46
C GLY A 154 21.89 -3.01 6.05
N LEU A 155 20.74 -3.37 5.45
CA LEU A 155 20.66 -4.03 4.15
C LEU A 155 20.44 -3.01 3.04
N ASP A 156 20.96 -3.34 1.87
CA ASP A 156 20.72 -2.57 0.66
C ASP A 156 19.52 -3.12 -0.13
N CYS A 157 18.79 -2.22 -0.77
CA CYS A 157 17.71 -2.58 -1.66
C CYS A 157 18.29 -2.95 -3.03
N THR A 158 17.89 -4.11 -3.57
CA THR A 158 18.27 -4.51 -4.92
C THR A 158 17.37 -3.87 -5.97
N LEU A 159 16.08 -3.80 -5.70
CA LEU A 159 15.10 -3.21 -6.59
C LEU A 159 14.07 -2.40 -5.81
N ARG A 160 13.88 -1.12 -6.19
CA ARG A 160 12.72 -0.36 -5.76
C ARG A 160 11.63 -0.48 -6.81
N LEU A 161 10.57 -1.20 -6.47
CA LEU A 161 9.43 -1.43 -7.33
C LEU A 161 8.18 -0.80 -6.70
N TYR A 162 7.75 0.34 -7.23
CA TYR A 162 6.58 1.05 -6.69
C TYR A 162 5.31 0.24 -6.87
N PRO A 163 4.35 0.27 -5.91
CA PRO A 163 3.08 -0.43 -6.04
C PRO A 163 2.33 -0.02 -7.31
N PRO A 164 1.78 -0.97 -8.05
CA PRO A 164 1.00 -0.68 -9.25
C PRO A 164 -0.35 -0.07 -8.86
N VAL A 165 -0.65 1.08 -9.45
CA VAL A 165 -1.95 1.73 -9.27
C VAL A 165 -2.64 1.79 -10.62
N ASN A 166 -3.79 1.11 -10.72
CA ASN A 166 -4.56 1.06 -11.95
C ASN A 166 -5.26 2.39 -12.19
N MET A 167 -5.15 2.91 -13.40
CA MET A 167 -5.97 4.02 -13.85
C MET A 167 -7.43 3.58 -13.84
N PHE A 168 -8.25 4.30 -13.08
CA PHE A 168 -9.63 3.89 -12.85
C PHE A 168 -10.59 4.28 -13.94
N ASN A 169 -10.23 5.17 -14.87
CA ASN A 169 -11.17 5.60 -15.90
C ASN A 169 -10.47 5.90 -17.22
N ASP A 170 -11.17 5.62 -18.27
CA ASP A 170 -11.00 6.31 -19.55
C ASP A 170 -11.17 7.82 -19.29
N THR A 171 -10.10 8.59 -19.54
CA THR A 171 -10.04 10.03 -19.24
C THR A 171 -11.06 10.86 -20.03
N SER A 172 -11.80 10.23 -20.94
CA SER A 172 -12.86 10.85 -21.73
C SER A 172 -14.11 11.20 -20.92
N ASP A 173 -14.27 10.67 -19.70
CA ASP A 173 -15.51 10.78 -18.91
C ASP A 173 -15.32 11.51 -17.56
N LEU A 174 -14.29 12.36 -17.45
CA LEU A 174 -14.09 13.21 -16.28
C LEU A 174 -15.07 14.39 -16.36
N GLY A 175 -16.27 14.16 -15.84
CA GLY A 175 -17.26 15.21 -15.66
C GLY A 175 -16.78 16.34 -14.74
N GLU A 176 -17.61 17.36 -14.55
CA GLU A 176 -17.36 18.45 -13.63
C GLU A 176 -17.10 17.91 -12.20
N LYS A 177 -16.04 18.41 -11.56
CA LYS A 177 -15.68 18.00 -10.20
C LYS A 177 -16.59 18.63 -9.15
N ASP A 178 -17.07 17.82 -8.23
CA ASP A 178 -17.84 18.30 -7.09
C ASP A 178 -16.95 19.11 -6.13
N LYS A 179 -17.53 20.07 -5.41
CA LYS A 179 -16.90 20.74 -4.25
C LYS A 179 -16.76 19.75 -3.09
N MET A 180 -15.88 18.77 -3.27
CA MET A 180 -15.72 17.62 -2.39
C MET A 180 -14.25 17.40 -2.03
N ILE A 181 -14.01 17.25 -0.73
CA ILE A 181 -12.75 16.75 -0.17
C ILE A 181 -12.97 15.27 0.16
N LEU A 182 -12.12 14.42 -0.39
CA LEU A 182 -12.16 12.97 -0.21
C LEU A 182 -10.93 12.50 0.58
N SER A 183 -11.12 11.54 1.46
CA SER A 183 -10.04 10.71 2.01
C SER A 183 -10.46 9.25 1.95
N VAL A 184 -9.57 8.40 1.44
CA VAL A 184 -9.80 6.96 1.36
C VAL A 184 -8.73 6.23 2.14
N ALA A 185 -9.11 5.63 3.27
CA ALA A 185 -8.21 4.86 4.13
C ALA A 185 -9.01 3.96 5.08
N ARG A 186 -8.47 2.80 5.44
CA ARG A 186 -9.09 1.91 6.43
C ARG A 186 -9.30 2.64 7.76
N PHE A 187 -10.42 2.37 8.42
CA PHE A 187 -10.67 2.81 9.79
C PHE A 187 -9.95 1.86 10.75
N GLU A 188 -8.66 2.06 10.93
CA GLU A 188 -7.83 1.24 11.81
C GLU A 188 -8.12 1.53 13.29
N THR A 189 -8.16 0.49 14.12
CA THR A 189 -8.55 0.59 15.54
C THR A 189 -7.68 1.58 16.32
N GLY A 190 -6.40 1.72 15.94
CA GLY A 190 -5.46 2.69 16.54
C GLY A 190 -5.58 4.12 16.01
N GLY A 191 -6.42 4.36 14.98
CA GLY A 191 -6.60 5.70 14.41
C GLY A 191 -5.39 6.24 13.63
N SER A 192 -4.49 5.38 13.15
CA SER A 192 -3.27 5.77 12.44
C SER A 192 -3.55 6.61 11.19
N LYS A 193 -4.72 6.43 10.55
CA LYS A 193 -5.13 7.16 9.35
C LYS A 193 -5.75 8.55 9.63
N LYS A 194 -5.83 8.97 10.92
CA LYS A 194 -6.14 10.35 11.34
C LYS A 194 -7.50 10.89 10.89
N GLN A 195 -8.52 10.04 10.77
CA GLN A 195 -9.86 10.49 10.35
C GLN A 195 -10.47 11.50 11.32
N LEU A 196 -10.28 11.36 12.63
CA LEU A 196 -10.77 12.32 13.63
C LEU A 196 -10.12 13.69 13.46
N GLU A 197 -8.80 13.73 13.23
CA GLU A 197 -8.04 14.96 12.99
C GLU A 197 -8.49 15.66 11.71
N MET A 198 -8.82 14.90 10.66
CA MET A 198 -9.37 15.45 9.42
C MET A 198 -10.77 16.05 9.64
N ILE A 199 -11.65 15.38 10.39
CA ILE A 199 -12.96 15.92 10.76
C ILE A 199 -12.78 17.24 11.53
N ASP A 200 -11.93 17.26 12.55
CA ASP A 200 -11.71 18.46 13.36
C ASP A 200 -11.18 19.63 12.53
N THR A 201 -10.24 19.33 11.60
CA THR A 201 -9.69 20.32 10.67
C THR A 201 -10.78 20.90 9.76
N PHE A 202 -11.66 20.05 9.23
CA PHE A 202 -12.77 20.50 8.37
C PHE A 202 -13.80 21.30 9.13
N LEU A 203 -14.12 20.94 10.38
CA LEU A 203 -14.98 21.70 11.27
C LEU A 203 -14.42 23.11 11.53
N ASP A 204 -13.11 23.23 11.75
CA ASP A 204 -12.46 24.51 11.94
C ASP A 204 -12.48 25.39 10.68
N LEU A 205 -12.33 24.77 9.51
CA LEU A 205 -12.51 25.46 8.22
C LEU A 205 -13.93 26.00 8.07
N CYS A 206 -14.96 25.19 8.37
CA CYS A 206 -16.36 25.59 8.32
C CYS A 206 -16.74 26.71 9.32
N LYS A 207 -16.03 26.82 10.47
CA LYS A 207 -16.20 27.93 11.40
C LYS A 207 -15.65 29.23 10.85
N LYS A 208 -14.49 29.17 10.18
CA LYS A 208 -13.82 30.33 9.60
C LYS A 208 -14.52 30.88 8.36
N ASP A 209 -15.03 29.97 7.49
CA ASP A 209 -15.78 30.33 6.29
C ASP A 209 -17.10 29.58 6.21
N LYS A 210 -18.19 30.30 6.45
CA LYS A 210 -19.56 29.74 6.42
C LYS A 210 -20.00 29.21 5.05
N ARG A 211 -19.34 29.65 3.95
CA ARG A 211 -19.61 29.14 2.58
C ARG A 211 -19.21 27.68 2.49
N LEU A 212 -18.08 27.28 3.09
CA LEU A 212 -17.63 25.90 3.13
C LEU A 212 -18.67 24.95 3.71
N LYS A 213 -19.36 25.36 4.76
CA LYS A 213 -20.41 24.55 5.37
C LYS A 213 -21.61 24.30 4.43
N LYS A 214 -21.83 25.18 3.46
CA LYS A 214 -22.98 25.07 2.52
C LYS A 214 -22.58 24.40 1.21
N GLU A 215 -21.38 24.63 0.74
CA GLU A 215 -20.96 24.28 -0.63
C GLU A 215 -20.03 23.08 -0.69
N TRP A 216 -19.17 22.89 0.32
CA TRP A 216 -18.19 21.84 0.33
C TRP A 216 -18.57 20.70 1.27
N LYS A 217 -18.22 19.49 0.90
CA LYS A 217 -18.39 18.30 1.76
C LYS A 217 -17.06 17.60 1.98
N LEU A 218 -16.93 16.95 3.14
CA LEU A 218 -15.86 16.02 3.45
C LEU A 218 -16.41 14.59 3.42
N ILE A 219 -15.82 13.72 2.62
CA ILE A 219 -16.14 12.30 2.60
C ILE A 219 -14.93 11.51 3.08
N LEU A 220 -15.13 10.70 4.13
CA LEU A 220 -14.15 9.75 4.62
C LEU A 220 -14.64 8.34 4.27
N ALA A 221 -13.93 7.66 3.38
CA ALA A 221 -14.29 6.33 2.91
C ALA A 221 -13.21 5.30 3.28
N GLY A 222 -13.59 4.04 3.48
CA GLY A 222 -12.63 2.96 3.73
C GLY A 222 -13.21 1.72 4.38
N GLY A 223 -12.39 0.68 4.47
CA GLY A 223 -12.77 -0.58 5.12
C GLY A 223 -12.80 -0.46 6.65
N THR A 224 -13.70 -1.19 7.27
CA THR A 224 -13.76 -1.36 8.72
C THR A 224 -14.25 -2.77 9.07
N PRO A 225 -13.72 -3.43 10.12
CA PRO A 225 -14.31 -4.65 10.65
C PRO A 225 -15.67 -4.36 11.31
N LYS A 226 -16.46 -5.42 11.56
CA LYS A 226 -17.78 -5.30 12.17
C LYS A 226 -17.76 -4.59 13.52
N VAL A 227 -16.75 -4.84 14.33
CA VAL A 227 -16.57 -4.20 15.65
C VAL A 227 -15.32 -3.33 15.57
N ASN A 228 -15.52 -2.01 15.66
CA ASN A 228 -14.42 -1.06 15.62
C ASN A 228 -14.77 0.20 16.44
N PRO A 229 -14.28 0.29 17.69
CA PRO A 229 -14.53 1.44 18.57
C PRO A 229 -14.02 2.78 17.99
N TYR A 230 -12.95 2.76 17.20
CA TYR A 230 -12.46 3.97 16.55
C TYR A 230 -13.43 4.45 15.47
N TYR A 231 -13.94 3.54 14.64
CA TYR A 231 -14.95 3.86 13.63
C TYR A 231 -16.22 4.46 14.25
N ASP A 232 -16.65 3.96 15.42
CA ASP A 232 -17.80 4.51 16.13
C ASP A 232 -17.54 5.93 16.62
N LYS A 233 -16.35 6.23 17.12
CA LYS A 233 -15.93 7.60 17.48
C LYS A 233 -15.95 8.52 16.25
N VAL A 234 -15.43 8.05 15.10
CA VAL A 234 -15.44 8.82 13.85
C VAL A 234 -16.88 9.15 13.41
N LYS A 235 -17.79 8.16 13.41
CA LYS A 235 -19.21 8.39 13.10
C LYS A 235 -19.86 9.39 14.05
N GLN A 236 -19.61 9.25 15.35
CA GLN A 236 -20.18 10.15 16.36
C GLN A 236 -19.68 11.60 16.16
N ARG A 237 -18.39 11.76 15.80
CA ARG A 237 -17.82 13.08 15.53
C ARG A 237 -18.41 13.72 14.28
N ALA A 238 -18.59 12.95 13.20
CA ALA A 238 -19.16 13.40 11.94
C ALA A 238 -20.64 13.80 12.05
N LYS A 239 -21.46 13.12 12.87
CA LYS A 239 -22.90 13.41 13.04
C LYS A 239 -23.22 14.84 13.42
N ARG A 240 -22.25 15.61 13.93
CA ARG A 240 -22.45 17.01 14.36
C ARG A 240 -22.58 18.00 13.21
N VAL A 241 -22.28 17.58 11.97
CA VAL A 241 -22.26 18.47 10.80
C VAL A 241 -22.76 17.72 9.57
N SER A 242 -23.75 18.31 8.90
CA SER A 242 -24.47 17.66 7.78
C SER A 242 -23.64 17.47 6.51
N ASN A 243 -22.52 18.17 6.36
CA ASN A 243 -21.64 18.10 5.19
C ASN A 243 -20.39 17.24 5.41
N ILE A 244 -20.42 16.32 6.40
CA ILE A 244 -19.42 15.27 6.59
C ILE A 244 -20.09 13.91 6.43
N GLU A 245 -19.60 13.12 5.50
CA GLU A 245 -20.09 11.77 5.23
C GLU A 245 -19.04 10.71 5.57
N ILE A 246 -19.46 9.64 6.25
CA ILE A 246 -18.62 8.48 6.53
C ILE A 246 -19.15 7.30 5.72
N ARG A 247 -18.35 6.76 4.82
CA ARG A 247 -18.72 5.67 3.92
C ARG A 247 -17.80 4.46 4.13
N ALA A 248 -18.34 3.41 4.75
CA ALA A 248 -17.58 2.22 5.08
C ALA A 248 -17.88 1.06 4.12
N ASN A 249 -16.84 0.26 3.86
CA ASN A 249 -16.93 -1.00 3.12
C ASN A 249 -17.59 -0.87 1.75
N LEU A 250 -17.29 0.22 1.05
CA LEU A 250 -17.72 0.44 -0.32
C LEU A 250 -17.05 -0.57 -1.27
N ASN A 251 -17.76 -0.95 -2.32
CA ASN A 251 -17.18 -1.74 -3.40
C ASN A 251 -16.27 -0.88 -4.31
N ASN A 252 -15.53 -1.52 -5.21
CA ASN A 252 -14.61 -0.82 -6.11
C ASN A 252 -15.28 0.22 -6.99
N TYR A 253 -16.49 -0.06 -7.48
CA TYR A 253 -17.24 0.89 -8.32
C TYR A 253 -17.61 2.15 -7.54
N GLU A 254 -18.11 2.01 -6.32
CA GLU A 254 -18.46 3.14 -5.46
C GLU A 254 -17.25 4.00 -5.09
N ILE A 255 -16.10 3.37 -4.82
CA ILE A 255 -14.84 4.10 -4.56
C ILE A 255 -14.40 4.86 -5.80
N LYS A 256 -14.46 4.25 -7.00
CA LYS A 256 -14.16 4.92 -8.27
C LYS A 256 -15.02 6.15 -8.50
N GLN A 257 -16.33 6.05 -8.22
CA GLN A 257 -17.25 7.18 -8.31
C GLN A 257 -16.91 8.33 -7.34
N LEU A 258 -16.38 8.03 -6.15
CA LEU A 258 -15.92 9.07 -5.24
C LEU A 258 -14.67 9.78 -5.76
N TYR A 259 -13.69 9.04 -6.25
CA TYR A 259 -12.48 9.64 -6.85
C TYR A 259 -12.81 10.49 -8.09
N SER A 260 -13.68 10.01 -8.98
CA SER A 260 -14.04 10.75 -10.21
C SER A 260 -14.69 12.10 -9.90
N LYS A 261 -15.44 12.22 -8.81
CA LYS A 261 -16.15 13.42 -8.40
C LYS A 261 -15.34 14.36 -7.50
N ALA A 262 -14.39 13.86 -6.73
CA ALA A 262 -13.65 14.67 -5.76
C ALA A 262 -12.74 15.71 -6.42
N SER A 263 -12.69 16.92 -5.87
CA SER A 263 -11.76 17.97 -6.29
C SER A 263 -10.44 17.91 -5.51
N ILE A 264 -10.51 17.62 -4.21
CA ILE A 264 -9.36 17.63 -3.29
C ILE A 264 -9.30 16.29 -2.57
N PHE A 265 -8.09 15.77 -2.40
CA PHE A 265 -7.85 14.54 -1.64
C PHE A 265 -6.99 14.82 -0.41
N TRP A 266 -7.44 14.36 0.76
CA TRP A 266 -6.70 14.49 2.00
C TRP A 266 -6.10 13.16 2.43
N HIS A 267 -4.82 13.21 2.84
CA HIS A 267 -4.16 12.07 3.47
C HIS A 267 -3.30 12.54 4.65
N ALA A 268 -3.61 12.08 5.86
CA ALA A 268 -3.00 12.56 7.09
C ALA A 268 -2.28 11.48 7.91
N CYS A 269 -2.09 10.26 7.38
CA CYS A 269 -1.36 9.20 8.07
C CYS A 269 0.09 9.62 8.31
N GLY A 270 0.50 9.71 9.56
CA GLY A 270 1.80 10.24 9.98
C GLY A 270 1.73 11.61 10.64
N LEU A 271 0.57 12.27 10.67
CA LEU A 271 0.42 13.56 11.37
C LEU A 271 0.72 13.40 12.88
N ASN A 272 1.69 14.18 13.37
CA ASN A 272 2.22 14.13 14.73
C ASN A 272 2.84 12.78 15.13
N GLU A 273 3.23 11.95 14.16
CA GLU A 273 3.92 10.69 14.43
C GLU A 273 5.44 10.87 14.27
N ILE A 274 6.17 10.29 15.21
CA ILE A 274 7.63 10.17 15.16
C ILE A 274 8.07 8.74 14.83
N ASP A 275 7.19 7.76 15.09
CA ASP A 275 7.45 6.36 14.76
C ASP A 275 7.28 6.13 13.25
N PRO A 276 8.34 5.73 12.53
CA PRO A 276 8.27 5.55 11.09
C PRO A 276 7.28 4.45 10.65
N ARG A 277 6.92 3.52 11.54
CA ARG A 277 5.94 2.47 11.28
C ARG A 277 4.51 3.00 11.14
N LEU A 278 4.23 4.18 11.75
CA LEU A 278 2.92 4.83 11.76
C LEU A 278 2.77 5.90 10.67
N ILE A 279 3.80 6.08 9.84
CA ILE A 279 3.78 7.00 8.70
C ILE A 279 3.43 6.19 7.43
N GLU A 280 2.76 6.81 6.46
CA GLU A 280 2.40 6.11 5.22
C GLU A 280 3.64 5.69 4.42
N HIS A 281 3.83 4.40 4.19
CA HIS A 281 5.03 3.86 3.56
C HIS A 281 5.11 4.16 2.06
N PHE A 282 3.97 4.23 1.36
CA PHE A 282 3.87 4.67 -0.02
C PHE A 282 2.69 5.63 -0.20
N GLY A 283 1.46 5.14 -0.30
CA GLY A 283 0.25 5.95 -0.43
C GLY A 283 -0.52 5.71 -1.73
N MET A 284 -0.86 4.45 -2.02
CA MET A 284 -1.62 4.06 -3.23
C MET A 284 -2.86 4.92 -3.43
N THR A 285 -3.64 5.20 -2.38
CA THR A 285 -4.86 6.00 -2.43
C THR A 285 -4.63 7.46 -2.86
N THR A 286 -3.43 8.00 -2.60
CA THR A 286 -3.03 9.31 -3.10
C THR A 286 -2.80 9.26 -4.61
N VAL A 287 -2.14 8.21 -5.10
CA VAL A 287 -1.95 8.00 -6.54
C VAL A 287 -3.29 7.81 -7.25
N GLU A 288 -4.20 6.99 -6.67
CA GLU A 288 -5.57 6.80 -7.18
C GLU A 288 -6.32 8.13 -7.31
N ALA A 289 -6.21 9.01 -6.32
CA ALA A 289 -6.79 10.35 -6.36
C ALA A 289 -6.18 11.20 -7.47
N MET A 290 -4.84 11.19 -7.61
CA MET A 290 -4.13 11.95 -8.65
C MET A 290 -4.50 11.47 -10.06
N GLN A 291 -4.66 10.16 -10.28
CA GLN A 291 -5.12 9.58 -11.54
C GLN A 291 -6.53 10.04 -11.92
N ASN A 292 -7.32 10.43 -10.94
CA ASN A 292 -8.66 10.99 -11.12
C ASN A 292 -8.68 12.53 -11.01
N TYR A 293 -7.57 13.24 -11.24
CA TYR A 293 -7.51 14.70 -11.19
C TYR A 293 -7.96 15.31 -9.85
N CYS A 294 -7.86 14.57 -8.74
CA CYS A 294 -7.99 15.17 -7.42
C CYS A 294 -6.66 15.81 -7.01
N VAL A 295 -6.71 17.01 -6.46
CA VAL A 295 -5.50 17.66 -5.94
C VAL A 295 -5.18 17.10 -4.56
N PRO A 296 -4.03 16.41 -4.37
CA PRO A 296 -3.65 15.89 -3.07
C PRO A 296 -3.15 16.99 -2.12
N VAL A 297 -3.65 16.98 -0.89
CA VAL A 297 -3.12 17.71 0.26
C VAL A 297 -2.78 16.67 1.32
N VAL A 298 -1.51 16.32 1.43
CA VAL A 298 -1.04 15.13 2.15
C VAL A 298 0.03 15.47 3.17
N ILE A 299 0.26 14.58 4.13
CA ILE A 299 1.34 14.76 5.13
C ILE A 299 2.71 14.85 4.44
N ASP A 300 3.60 15.74 4.92
CA ASP A 300 4.99 15.81 4.47
C ASP A 300 5.83 14.73 5.15
N GLY A 301 5.57 13.47 4.80
CA GLY A 301 6.24 12.31 5.41
C GLY A 301 6.06 11.04 4.58
N GLY A 302 6.93 10.08 4.84
CA GLY A 302 6.84 8.76 4.22
C GLY A 302 6.88 8.80 2.69
N GLY A 303 6.19 7.87 2.07
CA GLY A 303 6.05 7.76 0.63
C GLY A 303 5.32 8.92 -0.03
N GLN A 304 4.58 9.74 0.73
CA GLN A 304 3.92 10.92 0.18
C GLN A 304 4.90 11.93 -0.43
N ARG A 305 6.13 11.99 0.09
CA ARG A 305 7.20 12.84 -0.46
C ARG A 305 7.64 12.44 -1.87
N GLU A 306 7.49 11.16 -2.21
CA GLU A 306 7.83 10.62 -3.53
C GLU A 306 6.71 10.84 -4.55
N ILE A 307 5.47 10.79 -4.07
CA ILE A 307 4.28 10.90 -4.91
C ILE A 307 3.99 12.35 -5.25
N VAL A 308 3.93 13.24 -4.24
CA VAL A 308 3.46 14.62 -4.39
C VAL A 308 4.63 15.61 -4.44
N GLU A 309 4.75 16.31 -5.55
CA GLU A 309 5.66 17.46 -5.70
C GLU A 309 4.98 18.70 -5.11
N HIS A 310 5.49 19.16 -3.96
CA HIS A 310 4.91 20.26 -3.19
C HIS A 310 4.81 21.55 -4.01
N GLY A 311 3.60 22.12 -4.07
CA GLY A 311 3.30 23.35 -4.82
C GLY A 311 3.13 23.17 -6.34
N ILE A 312 3.39 21.95 -6.86
CA ILE A 312 3.31 21.63 -8.29
C ILE A 312 2.16 20.65 -8.57
N SER A 313 2.21 19.46 -7.99
CA SER A 313 1.20 18.40 -8.19
C SER A 313 0.28 18.20 -6.98
N GLY A 314 0.42 19.03 -5.97
CA GLY A 314 -0.33 19.00 -4.73
C GLY A 314 0.38 19.77 -3.63
N PHE A 315 -0.13 19.69 -2.40
CA PHE A 315 0.52 20.26 -1.24
C PHE A 315 0.88 19.18 -0.22
N ARG A 316 2.06 19.36 0.40
CA ARG A 316 2.47 18.55 1.55
C ARG A 316 2.45 19.44 2.78
N PHE A 317 1.84 18.97 3.87
CA PHE A 317 1.69 19.72 5.12
C PHE A 317 2.36 18.99 6.30
N THR A 318 2.78 19.76 7.31
CA THR A 318 3.39 19.26 8.55
C THR A 318 2.47 19.48 9.77
N SER A 319 1.46 20.35 9.63
CA SER A 319 0.54 20.72 10.70
C SER A 319 -0.91 20.86 10.21
N LYS A 320 -1.86 20.82 11.15
CA LYS A 320 -3.28 21.08 10.83
C LYS A 320 -3.49 22.50 10.27
N GLU A 321 -2.69 23.45 10.68
CA GLU A 321 -2.72 24.83 10.19
C GLU A 321 -2.34 24.90 8.72
N GLU A 322 -1.30 24.19 8.30
CA GLU A 322 -0.91 24.09 6.89
C GLU A 322 -1.97 23.34 6.07
N LEU A 323 -2.52 22.23 6.60
CA LEU A 323 -3.63 21.51 5.95
C LEU A 323 -4.79 22.46 5.66
N LYS A 324 -5.20 23.28 6.65
CA LYS A 324 -6.25 24.31 6.48
C LYS A 324 -5.87 25.36 5.43
N SER A 325 -4.67 25.88 5.51
CA SER A 325 -4.17 26.93 4.61
C SER A 325 -4.13 26.48 3.16
N TYR A 326 -3.54 25.31 2.88
CA TYR A 326 -3.47 24.77 1.52
C TYR A 326 -4.85 24.39 0.97
N THR A 327 -5.73 23.88 1.83
CA THR A 327 -7.11 23.57 1.43
C THR A 327 -7.86 24.85 1.04
N LEU A 328 -7.78 25.92 1.85
CA LEU A 328 -8.41 27.21 1.52
C LEU A 328 -7.85 27.82 0.23
N LYS A 329 -6.54 27.69 -0.01
CA LYS A 329 -5.91 28.15 -1.26
C LYS A 329 -6.52 27.46 -2.47
N LEU A 330 -6.72 26.11 -2.42
CA LEU A 330 -7.34 25.37 -3.50
C LEU A 330 -8.85 25.64 -3.66
N ILE A 331 -9.56 25.92 -2.55
CA ILE A 331 -10.98 26.25 -2.57
C ILE A 331 -11.24 27.62 -3.20
N ASN A 332 -10.38 28.59 -2.94
CA ASN A 332 -10.54 29.98 -3.38
C ASN A 332 -9.93 30.27 -4.76
N ASP A 333 -9.17 29.36 -5.33
CA ASP A 333 -8.49 29.55 -6.62
C ASP A 333 -8.73 28.32 -7.51
N ASP A 334 -9.78 28.40 -8.34
CA ASP A 334 -10.16 27.33 -9.26
C ASP A 334 -9.09 27.10 -10.33
N TYR A 335 -8.45 28.15 -10.83
CA TYR A 335 -7.39 28.04 -11.81
C TYR A 335 -6.18 27.28 -11.27
N LEU A 336 -5.74 27.61 -10.05
CA LEU A 336 -4.66 26.90 -9.38
C LEU A 336 -5.03 25.42 -9.18
N ARG A 337 -6.28 25.15 -8.72
CA ARG A 337 -6.74 23.79 -8.48
C ARG A 337 -6.75 22.95 -9.75
N GLU A 338 -7.27 23.47 -10.87
CA GLU A 338 -7.28 22.80 -12.16
C GLU A 338 -5.87 22.55 -12.71
N LYS A 339 -5.00 23.54 -12.65
CA LYS A 339 -3.59 23.43 -13.06
C LYS A 339 -2.88 22.33 -12.25
N MET A 340 -3.07 22.35 -10.94
CA MET A 340 -2.43 21.38 -10.03
C MET A 340 -3.02 19.97 -10.22
N ALA A 341 -4.30 19.84 -10.51
CA ALA A 341 -4.94 18.56 -10.83
C ALA A 341 -4.36 17.92 -12.10
N LYS A 342 -4.10 18.72 -13.15
CA LYS A 342 -3.41 18.25 -14.38
C LYS A 342 -1.99 17.78 -14.08
N ASN A 343 -1.26 18.54 -13.27
CA ASN A 343 0.10 18.16 -12.84
C ASN A 343 0.09 16.88 -11.99
N ALA A 344 -0.90 16.73 -11.09
CA ALA A 344 -1.09 15.53 -10.29
C ALA A 344 -1.32 14.29 -11.18
N TYR A 345 -2.21 14.39 -12.15
CA TYR A 345 -2.46 13.34 -13.13
C TYR A 345 -1.18 12.96 -13.89
N ASN A 346 -0.44 13.94 -14.41
CA ASN A 346 0.80 13.67 -15.13
C ASN A 346 1.86 12.99 -14.24
N ARG A 347 1.96 13.41 -12.97
CA ARG A 347 2.87 12.82 -12.00
C ARG A 347 2.50 11.37 -11.67
N SER A 348 1.20 11.05 -11.59
CA SER A 348 0.72 9.72 -11.24
C SER A 348 1.09 8.64 -12.26
N LYS A 349 1.42 9.02 -13.52
CA LYS A 349 1.85 8.09 -14.58
C LYS A 349 3.10 7.29 -14.23
N LYS A 350 3.92 7.78 -13.29
CA LYS A 350 5.10 7.05 -12.78
C LYS A 350 4.76 5.82 -11.93
N PHE A 351 3.50 5.68 -11.53
CA PHE A 351 3.05 4.65 -10.59
C PHE A 351 1.94 3.77 -11.17
N THR A 352 1.87 3.67 -12.50
CA THR A 352 0.87 2.86 -13.19
C THR A 352 1.25 1.38 -13.19
N LYS A 353 0.27 0.54 -13.52
CA LYS A 353 0.48 -0.90 -13.70
C LYS A 353 1.47 -1.19 -14.83
N GLU A 354 1.42 -0.42 -15.91
CA GLU A 354 2.30 -0.58 -17.06
C GLU A 354 3.76 -0.30 -16.68
N GLU A 355 4.03 0.73 -15.89
CA GLU A 355 5.38 1.03 -15.42
C GLU A 355 5.88 -0.04 -14.45
N PHE A 356 5.01 -0.51 -13.55
CA PHE A 356 5.31 -1.63 -12.66
C PHE A 356 5.65 -2.90 -13.46
N GLU A 357 4.82 -3.26 -14.45
CA GLU A 357 5.01 -4.42 -15.30
C GLU A 357 6.35 -4.37 -16.05
N LYS A 358 6.64 -3.23 -16.67
CA LYS A 358 7.90 -3.01 -17.39
C LYS A 358 9.10 -3.30 -16.49
N ILE A 359 9.17 -2.64 -15.32
CA ILE A 359 10.28 -2.80 -14.38
C ILE A 359 10.36 -4.22 -13.84
N ALA A 360 9.23 -4.84 -13.52
CA ALA A 360 9.18 -6.22 -13.04
C ALA A 360 9.70 -7.20 -14.10
N LEU A 361 9.24 -7.08 -15.34
CA LEU A 361 9.68 -7.97 -16.44
C LEU A 361 11.17 -7.80 -16.76
N GLU A 362 11.70 -6.58 -16.74
CA GLU A 362 13.13 -6.32 -16.91
C GLU A 362 13.94 -7.02 -15.79
N PHE A 363 13.54 -6.86 -14.53
CA PHE A 363 14.21 -7.48 -13.39
C PHE A 363 14.16 -9.01 -13.43
N PHE A 364 13.00 -9.60 -13.71
CA PHE A 364 12.89 -11.05 -13.77
C PHE A 364 13.58 -11.67 -15.00
N SER A 365 13.74 -10.92 -16.08
CA SER A 365 14.57 -11.36 -17.23
C SER A 365 16.06 -11.43 -16.84
N ASP A 366 16.56 -10.52 -16.02
CA ASP A 366 17.93 -10.61 -15.49
C ASP A 366 18.10 -11.84 -14.56
N ILE A 367 17.12 -12.12 -13.71
CA ILE A 367 17.09 -13.32 -12.87
C ILE A 367 17.17 -14.59 -13.71
N GLU A 368 16.42 -14.67 -14.83
CA GLU A 368 16.49 -15.82 -15.75
C GLU A 368 17.87 -15.99 -16.37
N ASN A 369 18.51 -14.89 -16.77
CA ASN A 369 19.88 -14.93 -17.34
C ASN A 369 20.87 -15.49 -16.32
N ARG A 370 20.79 -15.09 -15.06
CA ARG A 370 21.62 -15.64 -13.97
C ARG A 370 21.40 -17.14 -13.75
N LEU A 371 20.14 -17.59 -13.78
CA LEU A 371 19.82 -19.03 -13.66
C LEU A 371 20.44 -19.86 -14.79
N ARG A 372 20.61 -19.26 -15.98
CA ARG A 372 21.24 -19.87 -17.14
C ARG A 372 22.79 -19.77 -17.19
N GLY A 373 23.40 -19.17 -16.14
CA GLY A 373 24.85 -18.98 -16.03
C GLY A 373 25.39 -17.70 -16.71
N GLY A 374 24.51 -16.73 -16.99
CA GLY A 374 24.90 -15.40 -17.51
C GLY A 374 25.47 -14.47 -16.45
N GLU A 375 26.31 -13.49 -16.86
CA GLU A 375 26.76 -12.44 -15.96
C GLU A 375 25.63 -11.47 -15.58
N PRO A 376 25.67 -10.90 -14.36
CA PRO A 376 24.65 -9.92 -13.90
C PRO A 376 24.72 -8.62 -14.71
N MET A 377 23.56 -8.08 -15.11
CA MET A 377 23.50 -6.70 -15.57
C MET A 377 23.79 -5.75 -14.41
N GLU A 378 24.59 -4.68 -14.64
CA GLU A 378 24.77 -3.61 -13.68
C GLU A 378 23.42 -2.90 -13.49
N VAL A 379 22.84 -3.02 -12.32
CA VAL A 379 21.62 -2.28 -11.95
C VAL A 379 22.04 -0.83 -11.68
N ASN A 380 21.73 0.05 -12.61
CA ASN A 380 21.89 1.51 -12.40
C ASN A 380 21.01 1.94 -11.20
N SER A 381 21.66 2.35 -10.12
CA SER A 381 21.07 2.80 -8.82
C SER A 381 20.28 4.11 -8.96
#